data_bde2df54061f40143ee293aa113cda74
#
_entry.id   bde2df54061f40143ee293aa113cda74
#
_cell.length_a   1.000
_cell.length_b   1.000
_cell.length_c   1.000
_cell.angle_alpha   90.00
_cell.angle_beta   90.00
_cell.angle_gamma   90.00
#
_symmetry.space_group_name_H-M   'P 1'
#
loop_
_entity.id
_entity.type
_entity.pdbx_description
1 polymer ?
#
loop_
_entity_poly.entity_id
_entity_poly.type
_entity_poly.pdbx_seq_one_letter_code
_entity_poly.pdbx_strand_id
1 'polypeptide(L)'
;MAAMTAPALACRGLTKRYGDLTAVQDVGLAVAPGQAYGLLGPNGAGKTTTIAMLVGLLRPDAGHVTVCGVDLAADPMRAKARLGYVPQEVALYPELTGRENLRFFGRLFGLPRRELPGRIEEVLDLIGLTGRADSKLGTYSGGMRRRVNIGAALLHRPEVLILDEPTVGVDPQSRNAILEGVERLVAGGMSLLYTSHYMEEVERVCDRVAIIDHGRVIADGTREELIALVGGHDKVELSLDGDIATALAKLRAVEGVIEGARTGGTSIRLITDGGRRLLPSLITAVDGCATVTATRVVEPDLEATFLHLTGSSLRD
;
A
#
# COMPACT_ATOMS: atom_id res chain seq x y z
N MET A 1 -5.54 31.06 4.13
CA MET A 1 -6.27 29.80 4.43
C MET A 1 -6.51 29.09 3.11
N ALA A 2 -5.74 28.05 2.81
CA ALA A 2 -6.05 27.21 1.65
C ALA A 2 -7.40 26.54 1.91
N ALA A 3 -8.32 26.63 0.96
CA ALA A 3 -9.59 25.92 1.03
C ALA A 3 -9.26 24.43 1.18
N MET A 4 -9.61 23.81 2.31
CA MET A 4 -9.46 22.38 2.50
C MET A 4 -10.34 21.68 1.46
N THR A 5 -9.72 21.16 0.42
CA THR A 5 -10.41 20.37 -0.60
C THR A 5 -11.01 19.14 0.10
N ALA A 6 -12.28 18.88 -0.12
CA ALA A 6 -12.94 17.70 0.47
C ALA A 6 -12.21 16.41 0.05
N PRO A 7 -11.99 15.44 0.95
CA PRO A 7 -11.33 14.19 0.61
C PRO A 7 -12.10 13.43 -0.48
N ALA A 8 -11.37 12.75 -1.34
CA ALA A 8 -11.94 11.91 -2.40
C ALA A 8 -12.64 10.68 -1.80
N LEU A 9 -12.08 10.10 -0.74
CA LEU A 9 -12.72 9.05 0.06
C LEU A 9 -12.44 9.34 1.53
N ALA A 10 -13.47 9.29 2.37
CA ALA A 10 -13.27 9.36 3.81
C ALA A 10 -14.25 8.48 4.56
N CYS A 11 -13.84 8.02 5.72
CA CYS A 11 -14.73 7.44 6.70
C CYS A 11 -14.38 7.93 8.10
N ARG A 12 -15.38 7.89 8.99
CA ARG A 12 -15.21 8.26 10.40
C ARG A 12 -16.00 7.33 11.29
N GLY A 13 -15.34 6.82 12.33
CA GLY A 13 -15.97 6.02 13.35
C GLY A 13 -16.53 4.68 12.85
N LEU A 14 -15.99 4.12 11.73
CA LEU A 14 -16.51 2.88 11.19
C LEU A 14 -16.37 1.75 12.20
N THR A 15 -17.51 1.12 12.49
CA THR A 15 -17.56 -0.02 13.41
C THR A 15 -18.40 -1.12 12.79
N LYS A 16 -17.91 -2.37 12.92
CA LYS A 16 -18.63 -3.58 12.50
C LYS A 16 -18.44 -4.71 13.48
N ARG A 17 -19.57 -5.30 13.88
CA ARG A 17 -19.63 -6.44 14.80
C ARG A 17 -20.29 -7.64 14.14
N TYR A 18 -19.82 -8.82 14.48
CA TYR A 18 -20.41 -10.11 14.09
C TYR A 18 -20.59 -10.94 15.38
N GLY A 19 -21.80 -10.91 15.95
CA GLY A 19 -22.04 -11.45 17.29
C GLY A 19 -21.13 -10.77 18.32
N ASP A 20 -20.33 -11.54 19.02
CA ASP A 20 -19.39 -11.03 20.06
C ASP A 20 -18.08 -10.50 19.46
N LEU A 21 -17.79 -10.79 18.17
CA LEU A 21 -16.57 -10.34 17.51
C LEU A 21 -16.75 -8.92 16.98
N THR A 22 -15.92 -7.98 17.43
CA THR A 22 -15.78 -6.66 16.81
C THR A 22 -14.68 -6.72 15.75
N ALA A 23 -15.08 -6.84 14.48
CA ALA A 23 -14.15 -6.96 13.35
C ALA A 23 -13.52 -5.62 12.93
N VAL A 24 -14.24 -4.51 13.14
CA VAL A 24 -13.76 -3.14 12.88
C VAL A 24 -14.29 -2.25 13.99
N GLN A 25 -13.42 -1.43 14.58
CA GLN A 25 -13.76 -0.58 15.71
C GLN A 25 -13.18 0.83 15.53
N ASP A 26 -14.09 1.80 15.38
CA ASP A 26 -13.79 3.23 15.32
C ASP A 26 -12.72 3.60 14.25
N VAL A 27 -12.79 2.94 13.08
CA VAL A 27 -11.85 3.21 12.00
C VAL A 27 -12.19 4.52 11.29
N GLY A 28 -11.19 5.39 11.18
CA GLY A 28 -11.21 6.62 10.41
C GLY A 28 -10.05 6.66 9.42
N LEU A 29 -10.31 7.06 8.18
CA LEU A 29 -9.30 7.35 7.17
C LEU A 29 -9.78 8.44 6.22
N ALA A 30 -8.85 9.11 5.56
CA ALA A 30 -9.16 10.13 4.56
C ALA A 30 -8.11 10.09 3.43
N VAL A 31 -8.58 9.86 2.21
CA VAL A 31 -7.78 9.90 0.98
C VAL A 31 -8.00 11.25 0.33
N ALA A 32 -6.94 12.02 0.16
CA ALA A 32 -7.02 13.31 -0.53
C ALA A 32 -7.22 13.11 -2.05
N PRO A 33 -7.74 14.11 -2.78
CA PRO A 33 -7.79 14.06 -4.24
C PRO A 33 -6.39 13.84 -4.85
N GLY A 34 -6.27 12.84 -5.73
CA GLY A 34 -5.02 12.46 -6.39
C GLY A 34 -4.01 11.74 -5.50
N GLN A 35 -4.35 11.40 -4.26
CA GLN A 35 -3.48 10.69 -3.32
C GLN A 35 -3.59 9.18 -3.49
N ALA A 36 -2.45 8.49 -3.43
CA ALA A 36 -2.38 7.05 -3.21
C ALA A 36 -2.25 6.75 -1.72
N TYR A 37 -3.23 6.03 -1.16
CA TYR A 37 -3.31 5.72 0.25
C TYR A 37 -3.29 4.20 0.47
N GLY A 38 -2.34 3.72 1.25
CA GLY A 38 -2.17 2.32 1.61
C GLY A 38 -2.96 1.93 2.86
N LEU A 39 -3.59 0.76 2.87
CA LEU A 39 -4.16 0.16 4.07
C LEU A 39 -3.48 -1.18 4.34
N LEU A 40 -2.57 -1.19 5.30
CA LEU A 40 -1.77 -2.36 5.69
C LEU A 40 -2.32 -2.99 6.96
N GLY A 41 -2.18 -4.30 7.07
CA GLY A 41 -2.51 -5.03 8.29
C GLY A 41 -2.35 -6.53 8.09
N PRO A 42 -2.19 -7.32 9.15
CA PRO A 42 -2.12 -8.78 9.06
C PRO A 42 -3.45 -9.38 8.58
N ASN A 43 -3.45 -10.67 8.31
CA ASN A 43 -4.68 -11.39 8.00
C ASN A 43 -5.63 -11.33 9.21
N GLY A 44 -6.91 -11.05 8.95
CA GLY A 44 -7.88 -10.88 10.03
C GLY A 44 -7.89 -9.52 10.72
N ALA A 45 -7.01 -8.58 10.34
CA ALA A 45 -6.96 -7.23 10.93
C ALA A 45 -8.19 -6.36 10.67
N GLY A 46 -9.12 -6.79 9.80
CA GLY A 46 -10.33 -6.03 9.46
C GLY A 46 -10.26 -5.27 8.13
N LYS A 47 -9.19 -5.42 7.32
CA LYS A 47 -9.03 -4.75 6.01
C LYS A 47 -10.23 -4.97 5.07
N THR A 48 -10.53 -6.23 4.75
CA THR A 48 -11.63 -6.60 3.84
C THR A 48 -12.99 -6.13 4.36
N THR A 49 -13.23 -6.21 5.68
CA THR A 49 -14.44 -5.69 6.30
C THR A 49 -14.55 -4.16 6.15
N THR A 50 -13.43 -3.45 6.37
CA THR A 50 -13.36 -2.00 6.19
C THR A 50 -13.63 -1.63 4.73
N ILE A 51 -12.98 -2.30 3.76
CA ILE A 51 -13.22 -2.08 2.33
C ILE A 51 -14.67 -2.35 1.96
N ALA A 52 -15.25 -3.47 2.42
CA ALA A 52 -16.64 -3.80 2.14
C ALA A 52 -17.62 -2.70 2.63
N MET A 53 -17.31 -2.03 3.75
CA MET A 53 -18.07 -0.87 4.22
C MET A 53 -17.82 0.36 3.34
N LEU A 54 -16.57 0.63 2.95
CA LEU A 54 -16.20 1.78 2.12
C LEU A 54 -16.83 1.74 0.73
N VAL A 55 -17.00 0.54 0.15
CA VAL A 55 -17.65 0.36 -1.17
C VAL A 55 -19.18 0.15 -1.07
N GLY A 56 -19.72 0.13 0.14
CA GLY A 56 -21.16 -0.06 0.38
C GLY A 56 -21.67 -1.45 0.03
N LEU A 57 -20.82 -2.48 0.15
CA LEU A 57 -21.20 -3.90 0.14
C LEU A 57 -21.68 -4.37 1.52
N LEU A 58 -21.17 -3.73 2.57
CA LEU A 58 -21.50 -4.01 3.96
C LEU A 58 -21.95 -2.72 4.64
N ARG A 59 -23.07 -2.77 5.34
CA ARG A 59 -23.53 -1.65 6.15
C ARG A 59 -22.75 -1.63 7.47
N PRO A 60 -22.13 -0.51 7.84
CA PRO A 60 -21.51 -0.34 9.16
C PRO A 60 -22.59 -0.32 10.26
N ASP A 61 -22.24 -0.76 11.46
CA ASP A 61 -23.09 -0.66 12.66
C ASP A 61 -23.00 0.74 13.27
N ALA A 62 -21.87 1.43 13.07
CA ALA A 62 -21.68 2.83 13.42
C ALA A 62 -20.69 3.49 12.44
N GLY A 63 -20.70 4.83 12.41
CA GLY A 63 -19.86 5.63 11.53
C GLY A 63 -20.49 5.89 10.17
N HIS A 64 -19.78 6.62 9.32
CA HIS A 64 -20.23 7.01 7.98
C HIS A 64 -19.07 7.04 6.99
N VAL A 65 -19.43 6.94 5.70
CA VAL A 65 -18.50 6.98 4.55
C VAL A 65 -18.94 8.10 3.62
N THR A 66 -17.97 8.87 3.12
CA THR A 66 -18.19 9.86 2.08
C THR A 66 -17.27 9.60 0.89
N VAL A 67 -17.79 9.69 -0.33
CA VAL A 67 -17.06 9.59 -1.58
C VAL A 67 -17.23 10.90 -2.34
N CYS A 68 -16.14 11.63 -2.54
CA CYS A 68 -16.13 12.96 -3.18
C CYS A 68 -17.20 13.90 -2.58
N GLY A 69 -17.31 13.90 -1.25
CA GLY A 69 -18.29 14.72 -0.52
C GLY A 69 -19.73 14.19 -0.51
N VAL A 70 -19.99 13.05 -1.15
CA VAL A 70 -21.33 12.40 -1.15
C VAL A 70 -21.38 11.34 -0.07
N ASP A 71 -22.35 11.42 0.85
CA ASP A 71 -22.56 10.39 1.86
C ASP A 71 -23.09 9.10 1.20
N LEU A 72 -22.37 8.00 1.44
CA LEU A 72 -22.64 6.71 0.81
C LEU A 72 -23.98 6.09 1.27
N ALA A 73 -24.41 6.37 2.50
CA ALA A 73 -25.68 5.85 3.02
C ALA A 73 -26.87 6.69 2.54
N ALA A 74 -26.69 8.01 2.40
CA ALA A 74 -27.75 8.91 1.96
C ALA A 74 -28.01 8.86 0.45
N ASP A 75 -26.94 8.77 -0.37
CA ASP A 75 -27.03 8.70 -1.84
C ASP A 75 -26.04 7.66 -2.40
N PRO A 76 -26.33 6.35 -2.24
CA PRO A 76 -25.41 5.29 -2.66
C PRO A 76 -25.17 5.25 -4.17
N MET A 77 -26.15 5.62 -4.99
CA MET A 77 -25.99 5.60 -6.45
C MET A 77 -24.98 6.66 -6.91
N ARG A 78 -25.10 7.87 -6.41
CA ARG A 78 -24.21 8.98 -6.73
C ARG A 78 -22.80 8.77 -6.17
N ALA A 79 -22.67 8.21 -4.96
CA ALA A 79 -21.39 7.87 -4.37
C ALA A 79 -20.68 6.75 -5.16
N LYS A 80 -21.38 5.65 -5.47
CA LYS A 80 -20.83 4.51 -6.22
C LYS A 80 -20.47 4.85 -7.67
N ALA A 81 -21.18 5.81 -8.30
CA ALA A 81 -20.84 6.29 -9.64
C ALA A 81 -19.44 6.96 -9.71
N ARG A 82 -18.89 7.37 -8.57
CA ARG A 82 -17.55 8.00 -8.46
C ARG A 82 -16.47 7.04 -7.99
N LEU A 83 -16.85 5.79 -7.67
CA LEU A 83 -15.99 4.78 -7.04
C LEU A 83 -15.77 3.60 -7.98
N GLY A 84 -14.52 3.27 -8.28
CA GLY A 84 -14.12 2.00 -8.88
C GLY A 84 -13.67 1.03 -7.78
N TYR A 85 -14.09 -0.21 -7.86
CA TYR A 85 -13.67 -1.24 -6.92
C TYR A 85 -13.17 -2.49 -7.65
N VAL A 86 -12.01 -2.96 -7.26
CA VAL A 86 -11.38 -4.18 -7.75
C VAL A 86 -11.23 -5.14 -6.57
N PRO A 87 -12.11 -6.13 -6.45
CA PRO A 87 -12.04 -7.12 -5.38
C PRO A 87 -10.83 -8.05 -5.54
N GLN A 88 -10.45 -8.72 -4.46
CA GLN A 88 -9.38 -9.72 -4.46
C GLN A 88 -9.65 -10.86 -5.45
N GLU A 89 -10.88 -11.33 -5.56
CA GLU A 89 -11.29 -12.33 -6.55
C GLU A 89 -11.62 -11.67 -7.90
N VAL A 90 -11.25 -12.35 -8.97
CA VAL A 90 -11.53 -11.88 -10.32
C VAL A 90 -12.96 -12.25 -10.72
N ALA A 91 -13.83 -11.26 -10.80
CA ALA A 91 -15.25 -11.42 -11.14
C ALA A 91 -15.50 -11.18 -12.64
N LEU A 92 -14.90 -11.99 -13.51
CA LEU A 92 -14.99 -11.88 -14.97
C LEU A 92 -15.51 -13.20 -15.58
N TYR A 93 -16.02 -13.11 -16.81
CA TYR A 93 -16.57 -14.25 -17.55
C TYR A 93 -15.49 -14.87 -18.45
N PRO A 94 -14.99 -16.08 -18.13
CA PRO A 94 -13.88 -16.71 -18.88
C PRO A 94 -14.23 -17.10 -20.30
N GLU A 95 -15.50 -17.32 -20.61
CA GLU A 95 -16.01 -17.69 -21.94
C GLU A 95 -16.05 -16.50 -22.90
N LEU A 96 -16.10 -15.27 -22.38
CA LEU A 96 -16.09 -14.03 -23.12
C LEU A 96 -14.66 -13.57 -23.40
N THR A 97 -14.49 -12.76 -24.45
CA THR A 97 -13.23 -12.06 -24.74
C THR A 97 -13.00 -10.92 -23.72
N GLY A 98 -11.78 -10.39 -23.65
CA GLY A 98 -11.47 -9.20 -22.84
C GLY A 98 -12.38 -8.03 -23.19
N ARG A 99 -12.57 -7.76 -24.48
CA ARG A 99 -13.45 -6.73 -25.03
C ARG A 99 -14.92 -6.94 -24.63
N GLU A 100 -15.41 -8.18 -24.72
CA GLU A 100 -16.80 -8.50 -24.37
C GLU A 100 -17.05 -8.36 -22.87
N ASN A 101 -16.10 -8.76 -22.02
CA ASN A 101 -16.14 -8.49 -20.59
C ASN A 101 -16.26 -6.98 -20.30
N LEU A 102 -15.37 -6.18 -20.86
CA LEU A 102 -15.44 -4.71 -20.70
C LEU A 102 -16.77 -4.14 -21.24
N ARG A 103 -17.27 -4.64 -22.35
CA ARG A 103 -18.57 -4.23 -22.88
C ARG A 103 -19.71 -4.58 -21.95
N PHE A 104 -19.69 -5.76 -21.33
CA PHE A 104 -20.68 -6.18 -20.35
C PHE A 104 -20.70 -5.22 -19.14
N PHE A 105 -19.56 -4.97 -18.52
CA PHE A 105 -19.46 -4.07 -17.37
C PHE A 105 -19.79 -2.61 -17.72
N GLY A 106 -19.36 -2.14 -18.88
CA GLY A 106 -19.69 -0.79 -19.33
C GLY A 106 -21.21 -0.58 -19.50
N ARG A 107 -21.92 -1.60 -19.99
CA ARG A 107 -23.39 -1.57 -20.03
C ARG A 107 -24.02 -1.62 -18.64
N LEU A 108 -23.45 -2.42 -17.73
CA LEU A 108 -23.91 -2.53 -16.34
C LEU A 108 -23.78 -1.17 -15.62
N PHE A 109 -22.71 -0.43 -15.89
CA PHE A 109 -22.50 0.94 -15.38
C PHE A 109 -23.32 2.01 -16.13
N GLY A 110 -24.14 1.63 -17.12
CA GLY A 110 -25.03 2.55 -17.84
C GLY A 110 -24.32 3.43 -18.87
N LEU A 111 -23.11 3.08 -19.34
CA LEU A 111 -22.42 3.86 -20.37
C LEU A 111 -23.24 3.90 -21.66
N PRO A 112 -23.38 5.09 -22.30
CA PRO A 112 -24.10 5.24 -23.56
C PRO A 112 -23.51 4.35 -24.66
N ARG A 113 -24.38 3.69 -25.42
CA ARG A 113 -23.95 2.76 -26.50
C ARG A 113 -22.98 3.38 -27.48
N ARG A 114 -23.11 4.68 -27.77
CA ARG A 114 -22.24 5.43 -28.69
C ARG A 114 -20.82 5.67 -28.15
N GLU A 115 -20.67 5.80 -26.83
CA GLU A 115 -19.41 6.12 -26.15
C GLU A 115 -18.63 4.86 -25.75
N LEU A 116 -19.37 3.77 -25.49
CA LEU A 116 -18.81 2.53 -24.95
C LEU A 116 -17.69 1.92 -25.81
N PRO A 117 -17.75 1.87 -27.16
CA PRO A 117 -16.65 1.31 -27.94
C PRO A 117 -15.34 2.09 -27.74
N GLY A 118 -15.37 3.43 -27.86
CA GLY A 118 -14.18 4.27 -27.65
C GLY A 118 -13.63 4.11 -26.22
N ARG A 119 -14.52 4.07 -25.22
CA ARG A 119 -14.08 3.88 -23.82
C ARG A 119 -13.43 2.51 -23.58
N ILE A 120 -13.89 1.46 -24.24
CA ILE A 120 -13.24 0.14 -24.17
C ILE A 120 -11.83 0.19 -24.75
N GLU A 121 -11.60 0.84 -25.90
CA GLU A 121 -10.25 0.97 -26.46
C GLU A 121 -9.31 1.76 -25.53
N GLU A 122 -9.77 2.89 -24.98
CA GLU A 122 -9.01 3.66 -24.00
C GLU A 122 -8.59 2.79 -22.80
N VAL A 123 -9.52 1.99 -22.27
CA VAL A 123 -9.26 1.12 -21.13
C VAL A 123 -8.32 -0.02 -21.51
N LEU A 124 -8.49 -0.64 -22.67
CA LEU A 124 -7.60 -1.71 -23.16
C LEU A 124 -6.17 -1.23 -23.34
N ASP A 125 -6.01 0.01 -23.85
CA ASP A 125 -4.69 0.64 -23.95
C ASP A 125 -4.08 0.89 -22.59
N LEU A 126 -4.86 1.47 -21.65
CA LEU A 126 -4.43 1.77 -20.28
C LEU A 126 -3.94 0.53 -19.53
N ILE A 127 -4.63 -0.61 -19.70
CA ILE A 127 -4.25 -1.88 -19.06
C ILE A 127 -3.25 -2.70 -19.90
N GLY A 128 -2.82 -2.20 -21.06
CA GLY A 128 -1.84 -2.82 -21.96
C GLY A 128 -2.30 -4.16 -22.55
N LEU A 129 -3.58 -4.27 -22.95
CA LEU A 129 -4.16 -5.52 -23.46
C LEU A 129 -4.85 -5.37 -24.81
N THR A 130 -4.61 -4.27 -25.55
CA THR A 130 -5.19 -4.02 -26.87
C THR A 130 -4.94 -5.18 -27.85
N GLY A 131 -3.71 -5.72 -27.92
CA GLY A 131 -3.36 -6.83 -28.81
C GLY A 131 -3.96 -8.20 -28.42
N ARG A 132 -4.61 -8.29 -27.25
CA ARG A 132 -5.26 -9.53 -26.76
C ARG A 132 -6.76 -9.36 -26.56
N ALA A 133 -7.32 -8.18 -26.84
CA ALA A 133 -8.69 -7.79 -26.53
C ALA A 133 -9.74 -8.82 -27.02
N ASP A 134 -9.53 -9.42 -28.17
CA ASP A 134 -10.47 -10.32 -28.84
C ASP A 134 -10.19 -11.81 -28.58
N SER A 135 -9.22 -12.13 -27.71
CA SER A 135 -8.99 -13.48 -27.20
C SER A 135 -9.89 -13.77 -26.01
N LYS A 136 -10.36 -15.04 -25.86
CA LYS A 136 -11.16 -15.46 -24.71
C LYS A 136 -10.40 -15.31 -23.40
N LEU A 137 -11.05 -14.82 -22.36
CA LEU A 137 -10.44 -14.55 -21.06
C LEU A 137 -9.90 -15.82 -20.39
N GLY A 138 -10.51 -16.99 -20.66
CA GLY A 138 -10.01 -18.28 -20.22
C GLY A 138 -8.59 -18.60 -20.67
N THR A 139 -8.10 -17.97 -21.76
CA THR A 139 -6.73 -18.14 -22.27
C THR A 139 -5.72 -17.12 -21.71
N TYR A 140 -6.17 -16.23 -20.85
CA TYR A 140 -5.32 -15.19 -20.26
C TYR A 140 -4.54 -15.75 -19.07
N SER A 141 -3.33 -15.20 -18.85
CA SER A 141 -2.62 -15.41 -17.58
C SER A 141 -3.38 -14.78 -16.40
N GLY A 142 -3.04 -15.19 -15.17
CA GLY A 142 -3.61 -14.58 -13.97
C GLY A 142 -3.47 -13.05 -13.95
N GLY A 143 -2.28 -12.55 -14.27
CA GLY A 143 -2.02 -11.12 -14.34
C GLY A 143 -2.77 -10.40 -15.46
N MET A 144 -2.97 -11.05 -16.62
CA MET A 144 -3.82 -10.48 -17.69
C MET A 144 -5.28 -10.37 -17.25
N ARG A 145 -5.82 -11.41 -16.59
CA ARG A 145 -7.19 -11.38 -16.04
C ARG A 145 -7.33 -10.28 -15.00
N ARG A 146 -6.33 -10.13 -14.12
CA ARG A 146 -6.31 -9.09 -13.09
C ARG A 146 -6.33 -7.69 -13.71
N ARG A 147 -5.56 -7.46 -14.78
CA ARG A 147 -5.57 -6.17 -15.50
C ARG A 147 -6.93 -5.88 -16.16
N VAL A 148 -7.62 -6.88 -16.72
CA VAL A 148 -9.00 -6.69 -17.22
C VAL A 148 -9.95 -6.35 -16.08
N ASN A 149 -9.80 -6.97 -14.89
CA ASN A 149 -10.60 -6.65 -13.71
C ASN A 149 -10.42 -5.19 -13.27
N ILE A 150 -9.18 -4.69 -13.27
CA ILE A 150 -8.87 -3.27 -13.05
C ILE A 150 -9.52 -2.40 -14.14
N GLY A 151 -9.38 -2.80 -15.41
CA GLY A 151 -10.00 -2.10 -16.53
C GLY A 151 -11.52 -1.99 -16.42
N ALA A 152 -12.19 -3.06 -15.98
CA ALA A 152 -13.63 -3.03 -15.77
C ALA A 152 -14.03 -1.98 -14.73
N ALA A 153 -13.29 -1.85 -13.62
CA ALA A 153 -13.55 -0.84 -12.59
C ALA A 153 -13.29 0.61 -13.04
N LEU A 154 -12.57 0.81 -14.15
CA LEU A 154 -12.22 2.12 -14.68
C LEU A 154 -13.20 2.61 -15.78
N LEU A 155 -14.11 1.76 -16.28
CA LEU A 155 -14.96 2.08 -17.44
C LEU A 155 -15.80 3.34 -17.24
N HIS A 156 -16.38 3.51 -16.08
CA HIS A 156 -17.28 4.63 -15.75
C HIS A 156 -16.55 5.90 -15.29
N ARG A 157 -15.21 5.96 -15.45
CA ARG A 157 -14.35 7.10 -15.09
C ARG A 157 -14.48 7.51 -13.62
N PRO A 158 -14.25 6.59 -12.67
CA PRO A 158 -14.33 6.91 -11.25
C PRO A 158 -13.31 7.98 -10.86
N GLU A 159 -13.61 8.74 -9.79
CA GLU A 159 -12.69 9.69 -9.16
C GLU A 159 -11.80 9.02 -8.11
N VAL A 160 -12.26 7.87 -7.59
CA VAL A 160 -11.56 7.05 -6.59
C VAL A 160 -11.52 5.61 -7.05
N LEU A 161 -10.36 4.97 -6.94
CA LEU A 161 -10.18 3.55 -7.20
C LEU A 161 -9.78 2.83 -5.91
N ILE A 162 -10.47 1.75 -5.58
CA ILE A 162 -10.09 0.85 -4.47
C ILE A 162 -9.60 -0.45 -5.06
N LEU A 163 -8.37 -0.83 -4.73
CA LEU A 163 -7.73 -2.07 -5.14
C LEU A 163 -7.50 -2.96 -3.92
N ASP A 164 -8.23 -4.06 -3.85
CA ASP A 164 -8.10 -5.03 -2.76
C ASP A 164 -7.15 -6.15 -3.16
N GLU A 165 -5.92 -6.09 -2.64
CA GLU A 165 -4.83 -7.03 -2.91
C GLU A 165 -4.66 -7.38 -4.41
N PRO A 166 -4.41 -6.39 -5.30
CA PRO A 166 -4.50 -6.57 -6.73
C PRO A 166 -3.42 -7.47 -7.35
N THR A 167 -2.41 -7.86 -6.61
CA THR A 167 -1.25 -8.62 -7.10
C THR A 167 -1.14 -10.02 -6.50
N VAL A 168 -2.09 -10.40 -5.63
CA VAL A 168 -2.09 -11.73 -5.01
C VAL A 168 -2.25 -12.83 -6.06
N GLY A 169 -1.39 -13.84 -5.98
CA GLY A 169 -1.42 -14.99 -6.89
C GLY A 169 -0.96 -14.68 -8.32
N VAL A 170 -0.29 -13.54 -8.53
CA VAL A 170 0.22 -13.10 -9.83
C VAL A 170 1.75 -13.29 -9.88
N ASP A 171 2.25 -13.72 -11.02
CA ASP A 171 3.69 -13.87 -11.24
C ASP A 171 4.45 -12.51 -11.18
N PRO A 172 5.77 -12.49 -10.90
CA PRO A 172 6.53 -11.26 -10.70
C PRO A 172 6.47 -10.28 -11.87
N GLN A 173 6.48 -10.77 -13.12
CA GLN A 173 6.41 -9.92 -14.30
C GLN A 173 5.04 -9.24 -14.43
N SER A 174 3.97 -10.02 -14.25
CA SER A 174 2.60 -9.51 -14.26
C SER A 174 2.34 -8.56 -13.09
N ARG A 175 2.91 -8.85 -11.89
CA ARG A 175 2.86 -7.97 -10.72
C ARG A 175 3.46 -6.60 -11.04
N ASN A 176 4.66 -6.57 -11.62
CA ASN A 176 5.29 -5.31 -12.01
C ASN A 176 4.45 -4.52 -13.01
N ALA A 177 3.89 -5.19 -14.03
CA ALA A 177 3.02 -4.54 -15.02
C ALA A 177 1.73 -3.96 -14.42
N ILE A 178 1.17 -4.60 -13.36
CA ILE A 178 0.02 -4.06 -12.61
C ILE A 178 0.45 -2.80 -11.85
N LEU A 179 1.57 -2.86 -11.12
CA LEU A 179 2.08 -1.71 -10.34
C LEU A 179 2.37 -0.50 -11.24
N GLU A 180 3.04 -0.69 -12.37
CA GLU A 180 3.27 0.37 -13.36
C GLU A 180 1.96 0.96 -13.90
N GLY A 181 0.93 0.12 -14.09
CA GLY A 181 -0.41 0.58 -14.46
C GLY A 181 -1.02 1.47 -13.39
N VAL A 182 -0.92 1.06 -12.13
CA VAL A 182 -1.42 1.81 -10.96
C VAL A 182 -0.67 3.13 -10.80
N GLU A 183 0.67 3.13 -10.91
CA GLU A 183 1.49 4.35 -10.88
C GLU A 183 1.05 5.38 -11.93
N ARG A 184 0.78 4.92 -13.18
CA ARG A 184 0.27 5.80 -14.24
C ARG A 184 -1.11 6.38 -13.91
N LEU A 185 -2.00 5.61 -13.27
CA LEU A 185 -3.30 6.11 -12.83
C LEU A 185 -3.16 7.21 -11.78
N VAL A 186 -2.31 7.00 -10.78
CA VAL A 186 -2.04 7.99 -9.72
C VAL A 186 -1.39 9.24 -10.31
N ALA A 187 -0.37 9.09 -11.18
CA ALA A 187 0.25 10.21 -11.87
C ALA A 187 -0.74 10.99 -12.76
N GLY A 188 -1.80 10.34 -13.25
CA GLY A 188 -2.93 10.95 -13.95
C GLY A 188 -3.96 11.62 -13.03
N GLY A 189 -3.74 11.66 -11.71
CA GLY A 189 -4.61 12.32 -10.73
C GLY A 189 -5.69 11.43 -10.13
N MET A 190 -5.63 10.10 -10.33
CA MET A 190 -6.54 9.14 -9.69
C MET A 190 -6.28 9.09 -8.18
N SER A 191 -7.34 9.24 -7.37
CA SER A 191 -7.26 8.94 -5.94
C SER A 191 -7.36 7.45 -5.73
N LEU A 192 -6.48 6.88 -4.91
CA LEU A 192 -6.33 5.43 -4.76
C LEU A 192 -6.40 5.01 -3.28
N LEU A 193 -7.17 3.97 -2.99
CA LEU A 193 -6.99 3.15 -1.78
C LEU A 193 -6.44 1.80 -2.21
N TYR A 194 -5.28 1.44 -1.70
CA TYR A 194 -4.54 0.23 -2.07
C TYR A 194 -4.33 -0.66 -0.86
N THR A 195 -4.73 -1.92 -0.93
CA THR A 195 -4.35 -2.91 0.07
C THR A 195 -3.35 -3.89 -0.48
N SER A 196 -2.39 -4.26 0.32
CA SER A 196 -1.44 -5.34 0.04
C SER A 196 -0.89 -5.90 1.35
N HIS A 197 -0.42 -7.13 1.30
CA HIS A 197 0.45 -7.70 2.33
C HIS A 197 1.92 -7.70 1.89
N TYR A 198 2.24 -7.06 0.75
CA TYR A 198 3.61 -6.82 0.29
C TYR A 198 3.99 -5.37 0.55
N MET A 199 4.90 -5.15 1.52
CA MET A 199 5.33 -3.81 1.91
C MET A 199 5.93 -3.03 0.74
N GLU A 200 6.75 -3.69 -0.07
CA GLU A 200 7.41 -3.12 -1.25
C GLU A 200 6.42 -2.49 -2.25
N GLU A 201 5.20 -3.06 -2.38
CA GLU A 201 4.17 -2.49 -3.25
C GLU A 201 3.62 -1.18 -2.70
N VAL A 202 3.38 -1.17 -1.39
CA VAL A 202 2.84 0.01 -0.70
C VAL A 202 3.87 1.13 -0.69
N GLU A 203 5.14 0.83 -0.40
CA GLU A 203 6.24 1.81 -0.49
C GLU A 203 6.42 2.38 -1.90
N ARG A 204 6.14 1.57 -2.92
CA ARG A 204 6.25 1.98 -4.32
C ARG A 204 5.09 2.85 -4.79
N VAL A 205 3.88 2.56 -4.34
CA VAL A 205 2.65 3.13 -4.92
C VAL A 205 2.02 4.21 -4.04
N CYS A 206 2.18 4.11 -2.70
CA CYS A 206 1.39 4.92 -1.78
C CYS A 206 2.17 6.09 -1.19
N ASP A 207 1.54 7.26 -1.15
CA ASP A 207 2.08 8.49 -0.53
C ASP A 207 1.90 8.46 0.99
N ARG A 208 0.84 7.79 1.47
CA ARG A 208 0.46 7.70 2.88
C ARG A 208 -0.09 6.32 3.19
N VAL A 209 0.12 5.84 4.40
CA VAL A 209 -0.23 4.47 4.81
C VAL A 209 -0.89 4.49 6.17
N ALA A 210 -2.04 3.81 6.30
CA ALA A 210 -2.60 3.42 7.58
C ALA A 210 -2.26 1.96 7.89
N ILE A 211 -1.85 1.71 9.12
CA ILE A 211 -1.65 0.37 9.65
C ILE A 211 -2.88 0.04 10.50
N ILE A 212 -3.57 -1.05 10.13
CA ILE A 212 -4.73 -1.56 10.85
C ILE A 212 -4.38 -2.87 11.53
N ASP A 213 -4.73 -2.99 12.80
CA ASP A 213 -4.59 -4.22 13.55
C ASP A 213 -5.77 -4.38 14.52
N HIS A 214 -6.22 -5.63 14.72
CA HIS A 214 -7.39 -5.95 15.55
C HIS A 214 -8.58 -5.01 15.34
N GLY A 215 -8.87 -4.66 14.08
CA GLY A 215 -9.97 -3.81 13.69
C GLY A 215 -9.80 -2.32 13.98
N ARG A 216 -8.60 -1.84 14.33
CA ARG A 216 -8.31 -0.43 14.63
C ARG A 216 -7.15 0.08 13.79
N VAL A 217 -7.21 1.34 13.38
CA VAL A 217 -6.03 2.02 12.83
C VAL A 217 -5.11 2.36 14.00
N ILE A 218 -3.91 1.77 13.99
CA ILE A 218 -2.90 1.95 15.05
C ILE A 218 -1.83 2.98 14.68
N ALA A 219 -1.64 3.23 13.38
CA ALA A 219 -0.76 4.27 12.87
C ALA A 219 -1.25 4.75 11.50
N ASP A 220 -1.02 6.01 11.17
CA ASP A 220 -1.37 6.64 9.89
C ASP A 220 -0.36 7.75 9.59
N GLY A 221 0.36 7.66 8.49
CA GLY A 221 1.41 8.62 8.14
C GLY A 221 2.02 8.39 6.77
N THR A 222 2.90 9.32 6.37
CA THR A 222 3.85 9.04 5.28
C THR A 222 4.84 7.96 5.72
N ARG A 223 5.61 7.43 4.80
CA ARG A 223 6.66 6.47 5.12
C ARG A 223 7.60 7.00 6.21
N GLU A 224 8.03 8.25 6.08
CA GLU A 224 8.94 8.91 7.01
C GLU A 224 8.30 9.12 8.40
N GLU A 225 7.04 9.56 8.42
CA GLU A 225 6.27 9.74 9.67
C GLU A 225 6.11 8.41 10.42
N LEU A 226 5.79 7.32 9.72
CA LEU A 226 5.61 6.00 10.33
C LEU A 226 6.93 5.42 10.86
N ILE A 227 8.02 5.56 10.11
CA ILE A 227 9.35 5.13 10.54
C ILE A 227 9.80 5.91 11.79
N ALA A 228 9.50 7.21 11.84
CA ALA A 228 9.84 8.05 13.01
C ALA A 228 9.10 7.63 14.30
N LEU A 229 7.87 7.05 14.20
CA LEU A 229 7.12 6.57 15.35
C LEU A 229 7.84 5.47 16.15
N VAL A 230 8.67 4.66 15.51
CA VAL A 230 9.40 3.54 16.14
C VAL A 230 10.88 3.86 16.41
N GLY A 231 11.20 5.15 16.43
CA GLY A 231 12.53 5.62 16.77
C GLY A 231 13.50 5.69 15.59
N GLY A 232 13.02 5.58 14.36
CA GLY A 232 13.61 5.97 13.06
C GLY A 232 15.12 5.90 12.84
N HIS A 233 15.87 5.14 13.68
CA HIS A 233 17.34 5.14 13.70
C HIS A 233 17.91 4.05 12.82
N ASP A 234 18.93 4.43 12.03
CA ASP A 234 19.68 3.49 11.22
C ASP A 234 20.47 2.51 12.09
N LYS A 235 20.54 1.26 11.65
CA LYS A 235 21.43 0.26 12.24
C LYS A 235 22.67 0.15 11.37
N VAL A 236 23.85 0.44 11.94
CA VAL A 236 25.14 0.25 11.27
C VAL A 236 25.80 -0.97 11.90
N GLU A 237 26.05 -1.99 11.08
CA GLU A 237 26.83 -3.16 11.46
C GLU A 237 28.23 -3.04 10.89
N LEU A 238 29.22 -3.11 11.75
CA LEU A 238 30.64 -3.08 11.39
C LEU A 238 31.28 -4.42 11.78
N SER A 239 31.94 -5.06 10.83
CA SER A 239 32.86 -6.16 11.12
C SER A 239 34.26 -5.60 11.20
N LEU A 240 34.96 -5.88 12.28
CA LEU A 240 36.26 -5.28 12.60
C LEU A 240 37.31 -6.37 12.83
N ASP A 241 38.53 -6.09 12.46
CA ASP A 241 39.72 -6.88 12.85
C ASP A 241 40.61 -6.01 13.74
N GLY A 242 40.89 -6.48 14.96
CA GLY A 242 41.68 -5.73 15.95
C GLY A 242 41.05 -5.69 17.35
N ASP A 243 41.30 -4.61 18.12
CA ASP A 243 40.74 -4.43 19.45
C ASP A 243 39.31 -3.93 19.44
N ILE A 244 38.36 -4.88 19.52
CA ILE A 244 36.92 -4.61 19.45
C ILE A 244 36.42 -3.80 20.65
N ALA A 245 37.06 -3.94 21.84
CA ALA A 245 36.63 -3.23 23.05
C ALA A 245 36.94 -1.74 22.93
N THR A 246 38.18 -1.40 22.51
CA THR A 246 38.58 -0.03 22.26
C THR A 246 37.81 0.59 21.09
N ALA A 247 37.58 -0.18 20.01
CA ALA A 247 36.82 0.27 18.86
C ALA A 247 35.35 0.62 19.28
N LEU A 248 34.68 -0.23 20.06
CA LEU A 248 33.36 0.04 20.55
C LEU A 248 33.28 1.31 21.41
N ALA A 249 34.26 1.52 22.29
CA ALA A 249 34.32 2.73 23.10
C ALA A 249 34.45 4.01 22.24
N LYS A 250 35.32 3.99 21.23
CA LYS A 250 35.50 5.10 20.28
C LYS A 250 34.25 5.33 19.41
N LEU A 251 33.60 4.27 18.93
CA LEU A 251 32.43 4.36 18.10
C LEU A 251 31.21 4.97 18.86
N ARG A 252 31.07 4.65 20.14
CA ARG A 252 30.02 5.24 21.01
C ARG A 252 30.23 6.73 21.26
N ALA A 253 31.44 7.24 21.10
CA ALA A 253 31.77 8.66 21.26
C ALA A 253 31.55 9.48 19.97
N VAL A 254 31.24 8.85 18.85
CA VAL A 254 30.95 9.55 17.58
C VAL A 254 29.60 10.24 17.69
N GLU A 255 29.54 11.53 17.38
CA GLU A 255 28.30 12.30 17.34
C GLU A 255 27.31 11.68 16.36
N GLY A 256 26.06 11.46 16.79
CA GLY A 256 25.03 10.77 16.02
C GLY A 256 24.92 9.27 16.28
N VAL A 257 25.82 8.68 17.08
CA VAL A 257 25.66 7.33 17.62
C VAL A 257 24.86 7.38 18.92
N ILE A 258 23.72 6.68 18.91
CA ILE A 258 22.79 6.63 20.05
C ILE A 258 23.15 5.48 20.95
N GLU A 259 23.41 4.31 20.37
CA GLU A 259 23.73 3.09 21.07
C GLU A 259 24.73 2.25 20.27
N GLY A 260 25.56 1.48 20.96
CA GLY A 260 26.47 0.54 20.34
C GLY A 260 26.63 -0.71 21.19
N ALA A 261 26.58 -1.87 20.57
CA ALA A 261 26.73 -3.16 21.21
C ALA A 261 27.58 -4.12 20.35
N ARG A 262 28.33 -5.01 21.02
CA ARG A 262 28.97 -6.15 20.37
C ARG A 262 27.92 -7.24 20.11
N THR A 263 27.77 -7.70 18.86
CA THR A 263 26.75 -8.69 18.45
C THR A 263 27.33 -10.08 18.21
N GLY A 264 28.65 -10.25 18.25
CA GLY A 264 29.35 -11.54 18.11
C GLY A 264 30.79 -11.29 17.71
N GLY A 265 31.70 -12.23 18.01
CA GLY A 265 33.10 -12.23 17.58
C GLY A 265 33.72 -10.85 17.32
N THR A 266 33.79 -10.49 16.08
CA THR A 266 34.35 -9.26 15.55
C THR A 266 33.33 -8.21 15.10
N SER A 267 32.01 -8.42 15.36
CA SER A 267 30.94 -7.54 14.86
C SER A 267 30.42 -6.60 15.94
N ILE A 268 30.26 -5.33 15.57
CA ILE A 268 29.61 -4.29 16.37
C ILE A 268 28.35 -3.82 15.64
N ARG A 269 27.25 -3.65 16.38
CA ARG A 269 26.04 -2.99 15.90
C ARG A 269 25.91 -1.64 16.60
N LEU A 270 25.69 -0.62 15.80
CA LEU A 270 25.40 0.74 16.25
C LEU A 270 23.99 1.13 15.85
N ILE A 271 23.31 1.88 16.72
CA ILE A 271 22.09 2.61 16.41
C ILE A 271 22.49 4.07 16.22
N THR A 272 22.14 4.65 15.07
CA THR A 272 22.67 5.96 14.67
C THR A 272 21.58 6.84 14.06
N ASP A 273 21.76 8.14 14.15
CA ASP A 273 20.95 9.12 13.43
C ASP A 273 21.66 9.48 12.09
N GLY A 274 21.20 8.81 11.00
CA GLY A 274 21.76 8.97 9.66
C GLY A 274 23.02 8.13 9.40
N GLY A 275 22.91 6.81 9.51
CA GLY A 275 24.00 5.85 9.45
C GLY A 275 24.87 5.95 8.21
N ARG A 276 24.29 6.15 7.00
CA ARG A 276 25.09 6.35 5.77
C ARG A 276 25.97 7.58 5.85
N ARG A 277 25.45 8.68 6.38
CA ARG A 277 26.20 9.94 6.53
C ARG A 277 27.31 9.80 7.54
N LEU A 278 27.13 8.98 8.57
CA LEU A 278 28.10 8.77 9.63
C LEU A 278 29.20 7.77 9.30
N LEU A 279 29.04 6.93 8.26
CA LEU A 279 30.03 5.90 7.90
C LEU A 279 31.46 6.40 7.84
N PRO A 280 31.80 7.52 7.17
CA PRO A 280 33.17 8.01 7.13
C PRO A 280 33.74 8.31 8.54
N SER A 281 32.96 8.93 9.40
CA SER A 281 33.33 9.25 10.78
C SER A 281 33.48 8.00 11.64
N LEU A 282 32.61 6.99 11.45
CA LEU A 282 32.70 5.71 12.14
C LEU A 282 33.98 4.93 11.75
N ILE A 283 34.31 4.90 10.45
CA ILE A 283 35.50 4.24 9.95
C ILE A 283 36.75 4.95 10.51
N THR A 284 36.79 6.27 10.47
CA THR A 284 37.94 7.05 11.00
C THR A 284 38.07 6.89 12.52
N ALA A 285 36.99 6.76 13.25
CA ALA A 285 37.02 6.62 14.71
C ALA A 285 37.75 5.34 15.17
N VAL A 286 37.72 4.27 14.41
CA VAL A 286 38.39 3.00 14.76
C VAL A 286 39.81 2.91 14.27
N ASP A 287 40.30 3.89 13.49
CA ASP A 287 41.68 3.95 13.04
C ASP A 287 42.65 3.85 14.21
N GLY A 288 43.72 3.06 14.01
CA GLY A 288 44.75 2.79 14.99
C GLY A 288 44.42 1.78 16.10
N CYS A 289 43.18 1.26 16.15
CA CYS A 289 42.81 0.18 17.07
C CYS A 289 42.17 -1.04 16.36
N ALA A 290 41.47 -0.81 15.26
CA ALA A 290 40.88 -1.89 14.46
C ALA A 290 40.75 -1.47 12.99
N THR A 291 40.64 -2.47 12.10
CA THR A 291 40.38 -2.28 10.67
C THR A 291 38.96 -2.73 10.35
N VAL A 292 38.23 -1.90 9.62
CA VAL A 292 36.86 -2.26 9.15
C VAL A 292 37.00 -3.23 7.99
N THR A 293 36.48 -4.45 8.15
CA THR A 293 36.50 -5.51 7.13
C THR A 293 35.19 -5.59 6.33
N ALA A 294 34.09 -5.22 6.94
CA ALA A 294 32.80 -5.10 6.26
C ALA A 294 31.88 -4.07 6.96
N THR A 295 31.01 -3.44 6.18
CA THR A 295 29.99 -2.52 6.69
C THR A 295 28.63 -2.89 6.11
N ARG A 296 27.59 -2.79 6.94
CA ARG A 296 26.20 -2.90 6.51
C ARG A 296 25.40 -1.79 7.19
N VAL A 297 24.73 -0.98 6.40
CA VAL A 297 23.75 -0.01 6.91
C VAL A 297 22.37 -0.55 6.62
N VAL A 298 21.58 -0.71 7.67
CA VAL A 298 20.16 -1.09 7.58
C VAL A 298 19.38 0.14 7.98
N GLU A 299 18.82 0.79 6.98
CA GLU A 299 17.88 1.88 7.21
C GLU A 299 16.57 1.30 7.76
N PRO A 300 15.88 2.02 8.65
CA PRO A 300 14.56 1.60 9.10
C PRO A 300 13.61 1.60 7.91
N ASP A 301 12.83 0.55 7.79
CA ASP A 301 11.84 0.37 6.75
C ASP A 301 10.43 0.23 7.34
N LEU A 302 9.43 0.28 6.50
CA LEU A 302 8.04 0.09 6.92
C LEU A 302 7.79 -1.32 7.47
N GLU A 303 8.56 -2.34 7.02
CA GLU A 303 8.40 -3.72 7.49
C GLU A 303 8.83 -3.85 8.96
N ALA A 304 9.98 -3.26 9.33
CA ALA A 304 10.42 -3.19 10.72
C ALA A 304 9.45 -2.38 11.59
N THR A 305 8.94 -1.27 11.05
CA THR A 305 7.92 -0.43 11.72
C THR A 305 6.64 -1.21 11.96
N PHE A 306 6.15 -1.89 10.94
CA PHE A 306 4.95 -2.72 11.02
C PHE A 306 5.10 -3.83 12.07
N LEU A 307 6.20 -4.58 12.03
CA LEU A 307 6.50 -5.64 12.98
C LEU A 307 6.56 -5.10 14.43
N HIS A 308 7.15 -3.92 14.62
CA HIS A 308 7.21 -3.28 15.94
C HIS A 308 5.83 -2.90 16.47
N LEU A 309 4.96 -2.36 15.61
CA LEU A 309 3.63 -1.87 16.02
C LEU A 309 2.61 -2.99 16.21
N THR A 310 2.68 -4.08 15.44
CA THR A 310 1.70 -5.18 15.44
C THR A 310 2.20 -6.42 16.21
N GLY A 311 3.51 -6.55 16.42
CA GLY A 311 4.12 -7.74 17.01
C GLY A 311 4.12 -8.97 16.11
N SER A 312 3.63 -8.87 14.87
CA SER A 312 3.53 -9.95 13.88
C SER A 312 3.99 -9.50 12.50
N SER A 313 4.48 -10.43 11.67
CA SER A 313 4.83 -10.13 10.29
C SER A 313 3.59 -10.10 9.39
N LEU A 314 3.66 -9.39 8.23
CA LEU A 314 2.56 -9.36 7.26
C LEU A 314 2.30 -10.71 6.58
N ARG A 315 3.27 -11.62 6.66
CA ARG A 315 3.27 -12.90 5.93
C ARG A 315 2.82 -14.11 6.76
N ASP A 316 2.46 -13.91 8.01
CA ASP A 316 1.98 -14.96 8.92
C ASP A 316 0.46 -15.16 8.83
#